data_d48bd0a331e1944f17183b9d484a5284
#
_entry.id   d48bd0a331e1944f17183b9d484a5284
#
_cell.length_a   1.000
_cell.length_b   1.000
_cell.length_c   1.000
_cell.angle_alpha   90.00
_cell.angle_beta   90.00
_cell.angle_gamma   90.00
#
_symmetry.space_group_name_H-M   'P 1'
#
loop_
_entity.id
_entity.type
_entity.pdbx_description
1 polymer ?
#
loop_
_entity_poly.entity_id
_entity_poly.type
_entity_poly.pdbx_seq_one_letter_code
_entity_poly.pdbx_strand_id
1 'polypeptide(L)'
;SHDGVISCLYNGDAKFGVTYDDARRTLRKTNPDVGEKVIAIGITAEIPNDVVAVRSDLPEEIKGKIYQILSDYMATEEGEAVMDEIYGWTDVVPADNSEFDVVKQAAEEFGLYDE
;
A
#
# COMPACT_ATOMS: atom_id res chain seq x y z
N SER A 1 3.54 -13.33 1.08
CA SER A 1 4.00 -11.97 0.73
C SER A 1 3.64 -11.68 -0.74
N HIS A 2 3.55 -10.42 -1.12
CA HIS A 2 3.27 -9.99 -2.49
C HIS A 2 4.33 -10.52 -3.48
N ASP A 3 5.60 -10.49 -3.08
CA ASP A 3 6.71 -11.04 -3.87
C ASP A 3 6.55 -12.55 -4.11
N GLY A 4 6.06 -13.28 -3.10
CA GLY A 4 5.75 -14.69 -3.21
C GLY A 4 4.67 -14.96 -4.26
N VAL A 5 3.64 -14.12 -4.35
CA VAL A 5 2.60 -14.24 -5.38
C VAL A 5 3.20 -14.11 -6.78
N ILE A 6 4.00 -13.06 -7.02
CA ILE A 6 4.62 -12.85 -8.33
C ILE A 6 5.60 -13.97 -8.68
N SER A 7 6.39 -14.44 -7.70
CA SER A 7 7.33 -15.54 -7.89
C SER A 7 6.62 -16.86 -8.28
N CYS A 8 5.52 -17.20 -7.57
CA CYS A 8 4.72 -18.38 -7.91
C CYS A 8 4.12 -18.31 -9.33
N LEU A 9 3.61 -17.14 -9.72
CA LEU A 9 3.09 -16.92 -11.07
C LEU A 9 4.19 -17.02 -12.12
N TYR A 10 5.33 -16.39 -11.89
CA TYR A 10 6.48 -16.39 -12.81
C TYR A 10 7.03 -17.80 -13.04
N ASN A 11 7.12 -18.61 -11.98
CA ASN A 11 7.60 -19.99 -12.04
C ASN A 11 6.56 -20.99 -12.58
N GLY A 12 5.29 -20.58 -12.69
CA GLY A 12 4.20 -21.47 -13.11
C GLY A 12 3.62 -22.33 -11.99
N ASP A 13 3.96 -22.05 -10.73
CA ASP A 13 3.45 -22.77 -9.55
C ASP A 13 1.98 -22.39 -9.28
N ALA A 14 1.53 -21.22 -9.74
CA ALA A 14 0.15 -20.76 -9.69
C ALA A 14 -0.29 -20.23 -11.07
N LYS A 15 -1.59 -20.37 -11.36
CA LYS A 15 -2.17 -19.88 -12.62
C LYS A 15 -2.69 -18.45 -12.54
N PHE A 16 -3.10 -18.00 -11.35
CA PHE A 16 -3.57 -16.65 -11.06
C PHE A 16 -3.23 -16.28 -9.61
N GLY A 17 -3.17 -15.01 -9.32
CA GLY A 17 -2.90 -14.47 -8.01
C GLY A 17 -3.36 -13.02 -7.90
N VAL A 18 -3.52 -12.54 -6.68
CA VAL A 18 -3.93 -11.17 -6.38
C VAL A 18 -2.82 -10.47 -5.59
N THR A 19 -2.51 -9.26 -5.99
CA THR A 19 -1.48 -8.43 -5.35
C THR A 19 -1.72 -6.96 -5.68
N TYR A 20 -0.90 -6.05 -5.17
CA TYR A 20 -0.97 -4.63 -5.50
C TYR A 20 -0.38 -4.31 -6.89
N ASP A 21 -0.74 -3.19 -7.46
CA ASP A 21 -0.20 -2.68 -8.73
C ASP A 21 1.04 -1.79 -8.47
N ASP A 22 2.20 -2.03 -9.05
CA ASP A 22 2.63 -3.16 -9.85
C ASP A 22 3.68 -3.98 -9.06
N ALA A 23 3.25 -5.04 -8.37
CA ALA A 23 4.16 -5.88 -7.58
C ALA A 23 5.23 -6.59 -8.42
N ARG A 24 5.08 -6.68 -9.76
CA ARG A 24 6.09 -7.27 -10.66
C ARG A 24 7.41 -6.53 -10.63
N ARG A 25 7.41 -5.24 -10.22
CA ARG A 25 8.63 -4.43 -10.09
C ARG A 25 9.65 -5.03 -9.10
N THR A 26 9.21 -5.76 -8.07
CA THR A 26 10.08 -6.40 -7.10
C THR A 26 10.95 -7.49 -7.74
N LEU A 27 10.38 -8.22 -8.71
CA LEU A 27 11.07 -9.31 -9.42
C LEU A 27 11.83 -8.84 -10.67
N ARG A 28 11.57 -7.63 -11.16
CA ARG A 28 12.11 -7.12 -12.44
C ARG A 28 13.63 -7.03 -12.48
N LYS A 29 14.29 -6.80 -11.33
CA LYS A 29 15.76 -6.74 -11.25
C LYS A 29 16.43 -8.08 -11.55
N THR A 30 15.80 -9.19 -11.14
CA THR A 30 16.31 -10.55 -11.32
C THR A 30 15.72 -11.25 -12.54
N ASN A 31 14.50 -10.91 -12.91
CA ASN A 31 13.72 -11.52 -13.98
C ASN A 31 13.14 -10.41 -14.88
N PRO A 32 13.92 -9.84 -15.81
CA PRO A 32 13.48 -8.70 -16.65
C PRO A 32 12.24 -8.99 -17.49
N ASP A 33 12.00 -10.26 -17.83
CA ASP A 33 10.87 -10.75 -18.62
C ASP A 33 9.58 -10.99 -17.79
N VAL A 34 9.58 -10.64 -16.51
CA VAL A 34 8.42 -10.85 -15.62
C VAL A 34 7.14 -10.20 -16.16
N GLY A 35 7.24 -9.04 -16.80
CA GLY A 35 6.08 -8.35 -17.39
C GLY A 35 5.47 -9.06 -18.60
N GLU A 36 6.23 -9.90 -19.29
CA GLU A 36 5.76 -10.71 -20.41
C GLU A 36 5.10 -12.01 -19.95
N LYS A 37 5.62 -12.60 -18.86
CA LYS A 37 5.11 -13.87 -18.31
C LYS A 37 3.95 -13.68 -17.34
N VAL A 38 3.97 -12.61 -16.56
CA VAL A 38 2.93 -12.30 -15.57
C VAL A 38 2.18 -11.05 -16.00
N ILE A 39 0.98 -11.24 -16.53
CA ILE A 39 0.13 -10.14 -17.03
C ILE A 39 -0.97 -9.79 -16.02
N ALA A 40 -1.24 -8.50 -15.87
CA ALA A 40 -2.41 -8.03 -15.11
C ALA A 40 -3.67 -8.23 -15.98
N ILE A 41 -4.64 -8.99 -15.47
CA ILE A 41 -5.90 -9.29 -16.17
C ILE A 41 -7.08 -8.47 -15.64
N GLY A 42 -6.91 -7.81 -14.50
CA GLY A 42 -7.90 -6.94 -13.88
C GLY A 42 -7.25 -6.08 -12.82
N ILE A 43 -7.76 -4.87 -12.65
CA ILE A 43 -7.35 -3.91 -11.63
C ILE A 43 -8.63 -3.46 -10.92
N THR A 44 -8.61 -3.41 -9.60
CA THR A 44 -9.73 -2.88 -8.79
C THR A 44 -9.80 -1.35 -8.88
N ALA A 45 -10.84 -0.75 -8.30
CA ALA A 45 -10.78 0.67 -7.96
C ALA A 45 -9.56 0.94 -7.07
N GLU A 46 -9.07 2.17 -7.10
CA GLU A 46 -7.97 2.60 -6.24
C GLU A 46 -8.33 2.39 -4.78
N ILE A 47 -7.38 1.84 -4.03
CA ILE A 47 -7.47 1.66 -2.59
C ILE A 47 -6.42 2.58 -1.98
N PRO A 48 -6.77 3.38 -0.96
CA PRO A 48 -5.79 4.21 -0.28
C PRO A 48 -4.61 3.38 0.21
N ASN A 49 -3.42 3.97 0.14
CA ASN A 49 -2.21 3.38 0.72
C ASN A 49 -2.30 3.28 2.25
N ASP A 50 -1.28 2.70 2.84
CA ASP A 50 -1.13 2.61 4.29
C ASP A 50 -1.25 3.98 4.94
N VAL A 51 -1.83 4.02 6.15
CA VAL A 51 -2.08 5.26 6.87
C VAL A 51 -1.51 5.23 8.28
N VAL A 52 -1.15 6.40 8.77
CA VAL A 52 -0.89 6.62 10.19
C VAL A 52 -2.18 7.07 10.86
N ALA A 53 -2.80 6.17 11.63
CA ALA A 53 -4.01 6.44 12.36
C ALA A 53 -3.72 6.81 13.82
N VAL A 54 -4.47 7.74 14.35
CA VAL A 54 -4.43 8.15 15.75
C VAL A 54 -5.82 8.05 16.38
N ARG A 55 -5.89 7.90 17.71
CA ARG A 55 -7.16 7.85 18.42
C ARG A 55 -7.94 9.16 18.24
N SER A 56 -9.24 9.05 18.10
CA SER A 56 -10.13 10.21 17.89
C SER A 56 -10.13 11.20 19.04
N ASP A 57 -9.94 10.72 20.29
CA ASP A 57 -9.89 11.51 21.51
C ASP A 57 -8.56 12.21 21.78
N LEU A 58 -7.55 12.00 20.90
CA LEU A 58 -6.27 12.72 21.00
C LEU A 58 -6.50 14.22 20.75
N PRO A 59 -5.91 15.14 21.58
CA PRO A 59 -6.02 16.58 21.33
C PRO A 59 -5.56 16.96 19.91
N GLU A 60 -6.29 17.88 19.25
CA GLU A 60 -5.98 18.32 17.88
C GLU A 60 -4.57 18.88 17.74
N GLU A 61 -4.06 19.58 18.78
CA GLU A 61 -2.68 20.07 18.81
C GLU A 61 -1.66 18.92 18.66
N ILE A 62 -1.92 17.78 19.32
CA ILE A 62 -1.03 16.62 19.26
C ILE A 62 -1.15 15.92 17.89
N LYS A 63 -2.36 15.80 17.35
CA LYS A 63 -2.57 15.27 15.99
C LYS A 63 -1.80 16.10 14.96
N GLY A 64 -1.90 17.43 15.04
CA GLY A 64 -1.18 18.33 14.17
C GLY A 64 0.35 18.20 14.30
N LYS A 65 0.86 18.04 15.52
CA LYS A 65 2.30 17.82 15.75
C LYS A 65 2.79 16.51 15.16
N ILE A 66 2.02 15.43 15.28
CA ILE A 66 2.36 14.11 14.69
C ILE A 66 2.48 14.26 13.17
N TYR A 67 1.45 14.85 12.53
CA TYR A 67 1.48 15.09 11.08
C TYR A 67 2.69 15.94 10.68
N GLN A 68 2.94 17.05 11.36
CA GLN A 68 4.06 17.96 11.05
C GLN A 68 5.41 17.25 11.15
N ILE A 69 5.63 16.46 12.23
CA ILE A 69 6.88 15.70 12.41
C ILE A 69 7.09 14.69 11.28
N LEU A 70 6.04 13.96 10.89
CA LEU A 70 6.12 12.99 9.79
C LEU A 70 6.41 13.68 8.46
N SER A 71 5.71 14.78 8.17
CA SER A 71 5.90 15.58 6.96
C SER A 71 7.30 16.18 6.90
N ASP A 72 7.79 16.76 8.00
CA ASP A 72 9.13 17.34 8.07
C ASP A 72 10.23 16.27 7.92
N TYR A 73 10.01 15.07 8.49
CA TYR A 73 10.95 13.96 8.35
C TYR A 73 11.00 13.46 6.91
N MET A 74 9.84 13.28 6.28
CA MET A 74 9.76 12.88 4.86
C MET A 74 10.43 13.88 3.91
N ALA A 75 10.46 15.16 4.27
CA ALA A 75 11.13 16.19 3.48
C ALA A 75 12.68 16.15 3.58
N THR A 76 13.24 15.28 4.42
CA THR A 76 14.70 15.08 4.51
C THR A 76 15.15 13.92 3.62
N GLU A 77 16.39 13.99 3.09
CA GLU A 77 16.97 12.89 2.31
C GLU A 77 17.00 11.56 3.10
N GLU A 78 17.26 11.62 4.40
CA GLU A 78 17.26 10.45 5.28
C GLU A 78 15.85 9.88 5.44
N GLY A 79 14.84 10.74 5.70
CA GLY A 79 13.45 10.34 5.88
C GLY A 79 12.88 9.71 4.62
N GLU A 80 13.07 10.34 3.46
CA GLU A 80 12.65 9.81 2.17
C GLU A 80 13.27 8.41 1.92
N ALA A 81 14.60 8.27 2.11
CA ALA A 81 15.30 7.00 1.88
C ALA A 81 14.80 5.88 2.82
N VAL A 82 14.59 6.17 4.10
CA VAL A 82 14.10 5.20 5.08
C VAL A 82 12.67 4.78 4.80
N MET A 83 11.79 5.74 4.49
CA MET A 83 10.38 5.47 4.26
C MET A 83 10.14 4.77 2.92
N ASP A 84 10.92 5.09 1.89
CA ASP A 84 10.89 4.35 0.61
C ASP A 84 11.38 2.91 0.79
N GLU A 85 12.48 2.69 1.52
CA GLU A 85 13.04 1.34 1.74
C GLU A 85 12.08 0.43 2.53
N ILE A 86 11.40 0.97 3.56
CA ILE A 86 10.56 0.18 4.46
C ILE A 86 9.15 0.00 3.90
N TYR A 87 8.54 1.09 3.39
CA TYR A 87 7.13 1.16 3.02
C TYR A 87 6.88 1.44 1.54
N GLY A 88 7.90 1.88 0.80
CA GLY A 88 7.75 2.39 -0.56
C GLY A 88 7.01 3.74 -0.60
N TRP A 89 7.06 4.50 0.49
CA TRP A 89 6.42 5.81 0.57
C TRP A 89 7.33 6.90 0.00
N THR A 90 6.74 7.77 -0.80
CA THR A 90 7.42 8.91 -1.42
C THR A 90 6.94 10.24 -0.86
N ASP A 91 5.83 10.26 -0.13
CA ASP A 91 5.26 11.45 0.50
C ASP A 91 4.26 11.08 1.61
N VAL A 92 3.93 12.05 2.48
CA VAL A 92 2.90 11.97 3.51
C VAL A 92 1.91 13.12 3.31
N VAL A 93 0.67 12.78 3.03
CA VAL A 93 -0.41 13.75 2.80
C VAL A 93 -1.52 13.58 3.84
N PRO A 94 -2.31 14.63 4.12
CA PRO A 94 -3.50 14.48 4.93
C PRO A 94 -4.46 13.48 4.31
N ALA A 95 -4.98 12.53 5.10
CA ALA A 95 -5.97 11.58 4.65
C ALA A 95 -7.38 12.05 5.04
N ASP A 96 -8.36 11.82 4.16
CA ASP A 96 -9.77 11.98 4.47
C ASP A 96 -10.44 10.61 4.64
N ASN A 97 -11.29 10.47 5.66
CA ASN A 97 -11.95 9.21 5.96
C ASN A 97 -12.83 8.69 4.79
N SER A 98 -13.36 9.58 3.96
CA SER A 98 -14.16 9.17 2.79
C SER A 98 -13.37 8.44 1.71
N GLU A 99 -12.05 8.60 1.68
CA GLU A 99 -11.19 7.85 0.76
C GLU A 99 -11.22 6.34 1.03
N PHE A 100 -11.58 5.95 2.27
CA PHE A 100 -11.69 4.56 2.71
C PHE A 100 -13.08 3.95 2.52
N ASP A 101 -14.04 4.67 1.97
CA ASP A 101 -15.42 4.17 1.77
C ASP A 101 -15.46 2.93 0.88
N VAL A 102 -14.57 2.83 -0.11
CA VAL A 102 -14.44 1.62 -0.95
C VAL A 102 -14.02 0.39 -0.13
N VAL A 103 -13.11 0.57 0.81
CA VAL A 103 -12.65 -0.51 1.70
C VAL A 103 -13.75 -0.90 2.68
N LYS A 104 -14.45 0.10 3.23
CA LYS A 104 -15.60 -0.11 4.12
C LYS A 104 -16.73 -0.87 3.42
N GLN A 105 -17.10 -0.48 2.21
CA GLN A 105 -18.10 -1.17 1.42
C GLN A 105 -17.70 -2.63 1.16
N ALA A 106 -16.46 -2.90 0.78
CA ALA A 106 -15.98 -4.26 0.57
C ALA A 106 -16.03 -5.07 1.88
N ALA A 107 -15.62 -4.48 3.01
CA ALA A 107 -15.69 -5.14 4.31
C ALA A 107 -17.13 -5.48 4.74
N GLU A 108 -18.10 -4.59 4.46
CA GLU A 108 -19.54 -4.82 4.70
C GLU A 108 -20.06 -5.96 3.80
N GLU A 109 -19.74 -5.95 2.50
CA GLU A 109 -20.16 -6.99 1.56
C GLU A 109 -19.60 -8.38 1.93
N PHE A 110 -18.42 -8.46 2.51
CA PHE A 110 -17.81 -9.72 2.96
C PHE A 110 -18.14 -10.07 4.42
N GLY A 111 -18.95 -9.27 5.13
CA GLY A 111 -19.35 -9.53 6.51
C GLY A 111 -18.19 -9.46 7.51
N LEU A 112 -17.17 -8.64 7.26
CA LEU A 112 -15.97 -8.57 8.10
C LEU A 112 -16.19 -7.80 9.42
N TYR A 113 -17.35 -7.15 9.58
CA TYR A 113 -17.74 -6.42 10.79
C TYR A 113 -18.77 -7.18 11.66
N ASP A 114 -19.17 -8.39 11.27
CA ASP A 114 -20.22 -9.17 11.92
C ASP A 114 -19.69 -10.09 13.06
N GLU A 115 -18.55 -9.75 13.69
CA GLU A 115 -18.04 -10.44 14.87
C GLU A 115 -18.35 -9.73 16.18
#